data_22e3ebc6811a963567b1819e5f276310
#
_entry.id   22e3ebc6811a963567b1819e5f276310
#
_cell.length_a   1.000
_cell.length_b   1.000
_cell.length_c   1.000
_cell.angle_alpha   90.00
_cell.angle_beta   90.00
_cell.angle_gamma   90.00
#
_symmetry.space_group_name_H-M   'P 1'
#
loop_
_entity.id
_entity.type
_entity.pdbx_description
1 polymer ?
#
loop_
_entity_poly.entity_id
_entity_poly.type
_entity_poly.pdbx_seq_one_letter_code
_entity_poly.pdbx_strand_id
1 'polypeptide(L)'
;MFARMSDLHVLLLMALVGKTACGTTKGASSFKITRGIEAVGGKLSVTATRENMAYTVECLRGDVDILMEFLLNVTTAPEFRRWEVADLQPQLKIDKAVAFQNPQTHVIENLHAAAYRNALANPLYCPDYRIGKVTSEELHYFVQNHFTSARMALIGLGVSHPVLKQVAEQFLNMRGGLGLSGAKANYRGGEIREQNGDSLVHAAFVAESAVAGSAEANAFSVLQHVLGAGPHVKRGSNTTSHLHQAVAKATQQPFDVSAFNASYSDSGLFGIYTISQATAAGDVIKAAYNQVKTIAQGNLSNTDVQAAKRQRSLFLARSQWQQVEIWDIHLLLMSCNTDAHITGES
;
A
#
# COMPACT_ATOMS: atom_id res chain seq x y z
N MET A 1 24.31 5.63 -23.15
CA MET A 1 23.10 5.02 -23.76
C MET A 1 22.32 4.31 -22.66
N PHE A 2 21.64 5.07 -21.80
CA PHE A 2 20.79 4.51 -20.75
C PHE A 2 19.39 4.38 -21.33
N ALA A 3 19.03 3.12 -21.61
CA ALA A 3 17.68 2.78 -22.01
C ALA A 3 16.69 3.28 -20.96
N ARG A 4 15.53 3.77 -21.42
CA ARG A 4 14.37 4.08 -20.57
C ARG A 4 14.19 2.93 -19.58
N MET A 5 14.50 3.20 -18.30
CA MET A 5 14.16 2.24 -17.24
C MET A 5 12.65 2.13 -17.30
N SER A 6 12.17 0.95 -17.64
CA SER A 6 10.74 0.66 -17.62
C SER A 6 10.22 0.80 -16.20
N ASP A 7 8.98 1.25 -16.03
CA ASP A 7 8.33 1.48 -14.74
C ASP A 7 8.41 0.27 -13.79
N LEU A 8 8.63 -0.94 -14.34
CA LEU A 8 8.88 -2.17 -13.57
C LEU A 8 10.08 -2.07 -12.61
N HIS A 9 11.10 -1.27 -12.95
CA HIS A 9 12.28 -1.09 -12.10
C HIS A 9 11.99 -0.23 -10.87
N VAL A 10 11.03 0.69 -10.95
CA VAL A 10 10.73 1.65 -9.89
C VAL A 10 10.26 0.95 -8.62
N LEU A 11 9.26 0.08 -8.70
CA LEU A 11 8.73 -0.61 -7.52
C LEU A 11 9.74 -1.58 -6.90
N LEU A 12 10.51 -2.28 -7.73
CA LEU A 12 11.61 -3.11 -7.27
C LEU A 12 12.65 -2.30 -6.50
N LEU A 13 13.05 -1.16 -7.05
CA LEU A 13 14.03 -0.29 -6.41
C LEU A 13 13.45 0.36 -5.15
N MET A 14 12.15 0.69 -5.12
CA MET A 14 11.45 1.11 -3.91
C MET A 14 11.54 0.05 -2.80
N ALA A 15 11.25 -1.21 -3.11
CA ALA A 15 11.34 -2.28 -2.13
C ALA A 15 12.75 -2.45 -1.57
N LEU A 16 13.78 -2.37 -2.43
CA LEU A 16 15.17 -2.44 -2.02
C LEU A 16 15.62 -1.22 -1.22
N VAL A 17 15.29 -0.01 -1.68
CA VAL A 17 15.60 1.22 -0.94
C VAL A 17 14.91 1.20 0.44
N GLY A 18 13.68 0.69 0.52
CA GLY A 18 13.01 0.48 1.80
C GLY A 18 13.75 -0.48 2.73
N LYS A 19 14.32 -1.56 2.20
CA LYS A 19 15.12 -2.52 2.97
C LYS A 19 16.45 -1.95 3.44
N THR A 20 17.04 -1.03 2.69
CA THR A 20 18.26 -0.33 3.09
C THR A 20 18.02 0.82 4.06
N ALA A 21 16.81 0.99 4.57
CA ALA A 21 16.49 2.04 5.54
C ALA A 21 17.34 2.00 6.81
N CYS A 22 17.81 0.82 7.22
CA CYS A 22 18.82 0.67 8.27
C CYS A 22 20.25 0.50 7.71
N GLY A 23 20.46 0.70 6.40
CA GLY A 23 21.76 0.62 5.74
C GLY A 23 22.65 1.83 6.06
N THR A 24 23.90 1.75 5.63
CA THR A 24 24.88 2.80 5.85
C THR A 24 24.51 4.08 5.08
N THR A 25 24.61 5.20 5.76
CA THR A 25 24.45 6.55 5.21
C THR A 25 25.79 7.28 5.22
N LYS A 26 25.88 8.45 4.57
CA LYS A 26 27.09 9.28 4.59
C LYS A 26 27.48 9.74 5.99
N GLY A 27 26.52 9.85 6.92
CA GLY A 27 26.76 10.34 8.29
C GLY A 27 26.86 9.24 9.35
N ALA A 28 26.38 8.02 9.07
CA ALA A 28 26.32 6.96 10.06
C ALA A 28 26.35 5.56 9.42
N SER A 29 27.04 4.62 10.07
CA SER A 29 26.98 3.22 9.69
C SER A 29 25.63 2.59 10.07
N SER A 30 25.25 1.51 9.40
CA SER A 30 24.04 0.75 9.72
C SER A 30 23.96 0.37 11.20
N PHE A 31 25.09 -0.03 11.79
CA PHE A 31 25.20 -0.33 13.21
C PHE A 31 24.89 0.88 14.09
N LYS A 32 25.45 2.06 13.76
CA LYS A 32 25.21 3.30 14.51
C LYS A 32 23.74 3.71 14.46
N ILE A 33 23.09 3.58 13.29
CA ILE A 33 21.68 3.89 13.10
C ILE A 33 20.82 2.96 13.96
N THR A 34 21.00 1.65 13.83
CA THR A 34 20.22 0.66 14.59
C THR A 34 20.38 0.87 16.10
N ARG A 35 21.63 0.99 16.58
CA ARG A 35 21.90 1.22 18.01
C ARG A 35 21.37 2.55 18.50
N GLY A 36 21.44 3.60 17.69
CA GLY A 36 20.92 4.92 18.06
C GLY A 36 19.39 4.91 18.21
N ILE A 37 18.68 4.19 17.32
CA ILE A 37 17.23 4.03 17.39
C ILE A 37 16.84 3.17 18.61
N GLU A 38 17.54 2.04 18.82
CA GLU A 38 17.29 1.14 19.95
C GLU A 38 17.58 1.80 21.32
N ALA A 39 18.61 2.64 21.40
CA ALA A 39 19.01 3.31 22.63
C ALA A 39 17.92 4.25 23.19
N VAL A 40 17.10 4.83 22.32
CA VAL A 40 16.00 5.71 22.71
C VAL A 40 14.64 4.96 22.67
N GLY A 41 14.65 3.64 22.48
CA GLY A 41 13.42 2.83 22.37
C GLY A 41 12.57 3.18 21.15
N GLY A 42 13.16 3.80 20.14
CA GLY A 42 12.48 4.17 18.90
C GLY A 42 12.28 3.00 17.95
N LYS A 43 11.44 3.19 16.95
CA LYS A 43 11.22 2.22 15.87
C LYS A 43 11.22 2.94 14.53
N LEU A 44 12.02 2.46 13.59
CA LEU A 44 12.02 2.88 12.19
C LEU A 44 11.40 1.78 11.35
N SER A 45 10.39 2.13 10.58
CA SER A 45 9.74 1.22 9.63
C SER A 45 9.61 1.87 8.26
N VAL A 46 9.64 1.05 7.21
CA VAL A 46 9.45 1.50 5.84
C VAL A 46 8.37 0.66 5.19
N THR A 47 7.41 1.35 4.58
CA THR A 47 6.33 0.72 3.84
C THR A 47 6.34 1.24 2.41
N ALA A 48 6.44 0.34 1.45
CA ALA A 48 6.30 0.66 0.03
C ALA A 48 4.91 0.24 -0.45
N THR A 49 4.21 1.18 -1.06
CA THR A 49 2.98 0.93 -1.81
C THR A 49 3.25 0.99 -3.30
N ARG A 50 2.23 0.88 -4.14
CA ARG A 50 2.41 0.98 -5.60
C ARG A 50 2.78 2.39 -6.08
N GLU A 51 2.49 3.42 -5.28
CA GLU A 51 2.72 4.83 -5.66
C GLU A 51 3.68 5.54 -4.71
N ASN A 52 3.72 5.14 -3.44
CA ASN A 52 4.41 5.89 -2.40
C ASN A 52 5.34 5.01 -1.58
N MET A 53 6.38 5.62 -1.04
CA MET A 53 7.18 5.06 0.05
C MET A 53 6.98 5.90 1.30
N ALA A 54 6.69 5.24 2.41
CA ALA A 54 6.54 5.87 3.71
C ALA A 54 7.63 5.37 4.65
N TYR A 55 8.44 6.30 5.15
CA TYR A 55 9.41 6.07 6.21
C TYR A 55 8.79 6.57 7.50
N THR A 56 8.51 5.69 8.43
CA THR A 56 7.84 6.01 9.69
C THR A 56 8.78 5.80 10.85
N VAL A 57 8.88 6.79 11.71
CA VAL A 57 9.60 6.70 12.98
C VAL A 57 8.61 6.91 14.12
N GLU A 58 8.66 6.01 15.08
CA GLU A 58 7.92 6.09 16.34
C GLU A 58 8.92 6.36 17.46
N CYS A 59 8.66 7.36 18.29
CA CYS A 59 9.58 7.73 19.37
C CYS A 59 8.90 8.45 20.52
N LEU A 60 9.63 8.56 21.64
CA LEU A 60 9.23 9.43 22.74
C LEU A 60 9.45 10.91 22.39
N ARG A 61 8.64 11.77 22.97
CA ARG A 61 8.64 13.21 22.65
C ARG A 61 9.97 13.91 22.91
N GLY A 62 10.78 13.41 23.85
CA GLY A 62 12.12 13.96 24.16
C GLY A 62 13.19 13.61 23.14
N ASP A 63 12.97 12.60 22.29
CA ASP A 63 14.00 12.02 21.40
C ASP A 63 13.75 12.32 19.92
N VAL A 64 12.83 13.27 19.65
CA VAL A 64 12.44 13.64 18.26
C VAL A 64 13.64 14.07 17.43
N ASP A 65 14.51 14.90 17.99
CA ASP A 65 15.66 15.46 17.28
C ASP A 65 16.62 14.37 16.82
N ILE A 66 16.90 13.40 17.68
CA ILE A 66 17.82 12.29 17.40
C ILE A 66 17.26 11.40 16.30
N LEU A 67 15.99 11.03 16.43
CA LEU A 67 15.37 10.11 15.46
C LEU A 67 15.03 10.79 14.15
N MET A 68 14.76 12.10 14.17
CA MET A 68 14.60 12.87 12.94
C MET A 68 15.90 12.94 12.15
N GLU A 69 17.05 13.13 12.83
CA GLU A 69 18.36 13.08 12.18
C GLU A 69 18.57 11.75 11.45
N PHE A 70 18.28 10.61 12.10
CA PHE A 70 18.40 9.30 11.46
C PHE A 70 17.41 9.16 10.30
N LEU A 71 16.15 9.54 10.47
CA LEU A 71 15.13 9.47 9.41
C LEU A 71 15.57 10.24 8.16
N LEU A 72 16.03 11.47 8.35
CA LEU A 72 16.45 12.33 7.24
C LEU A 72 17.75 11.84 6.59
N ASN A 73 18.73 11.37 7.37
CA ASN A 73 19.96 10.80 6.83
C ASN A 73 19.68 9.55 5.98
N VAL A 74 18.79 8.68 6.44
CA VAL A 74 18.41 7.45 5.72
C VAL A 74 17.74 7.78 4.39
N THR A 75 16.92 8.82 4.34
CA THR A 75 16.14 9.19 3.15
C THR A 75 16.93 10.06 2.17
N THR A 76 17.80 10.93 2.65
CA THR A 76 18.49 11.93 1.82
C THR A 76 19.92 11.54 1.43
N ALA A 77 20.59 10.71 2.23
CA ALA A 77 22.02 10.41 2.08
C ALA A 77 22.39 8.92 2.21
N PRO A 78 21.62 7.97 1.64
CA PRO A 78 22.00 6.56 1.66
C PRO A 78 23.26 6.31 0.84
N GLU A 79 24.13 5.40 1.29
CA GLU A 79 25.37 5.03 0.58
C GLU A 79 25.23 3.82 -0.36
N PHE A 80 24.28 2.94 -0.13
CA PHE A 80 24.05 1.71 -0.91
C PHE A 80 25.34 0.96 -1.21
N ARG A 81 26.10 0.60 -0.17
CA ARG A 81 27.35 -0.13 -0.35
C ARG A 81 27.12 -1.44 -1.08
N ARG A 82 28.01 -1.78 -2.03
CA ARG A 82 27.82 -2.95 -2.91
C ARG A 82 27.60 -4.26 -2.15
N TRP A 83 28.32 -4.45 -1.04
CA TRP A 83 28.15 -5.66 -0.21
C TRP A 83 26.82 -5.65 0.56
N GLU A 84 26.37 -4.52 1.09
CA GLU A 84 25.08 -4.41 1.75
C GLU A 84 23.93 -4.71 0.78
N VAL A 85 24.02 -4.20 -0.45
CA VAL A 85 23.04 -4.49 -1.50
C VAL A 85 23.06 -5.98 -1.89
N ALA A 86 24.23 -6.59 -1.96
CA ALA A 86 24.36 -8.02 -2.27
C ALA A 86 23.74 -8.89 -1.16
N ASP A 87 23.99 -8.56 0.09
CA ASP A 87 23.48 -9.30 1.26
C ASP A 87 21.96 -9.21 1.42
N LEU A 88 21.34 -8.13 0.93
CA LEU A 88 19.88 -7.97 0.98
C LEU A 88 19.13 -8.75 -0.10
N GLN A 89 19.78 -9.12 -1.20
CA GLN A 89 19.10 -9.76 -2.33
C GLN A 89 18.49 -11.14 -1.99
N PRO A 90 19.17 -12.04 -1.25
CA PRO A 90 18.56 -13.29 -0.77
C PRO A 90 17.32 -13.04 0.09
N GLN A 91 17.31 -11.98 0.90
CA GLN A 91 16.18 -11.63 1.76
C GLN A 91 14.92 -11.32 0.94
N LEU A 92 15.05 -10.73 -0.26
CA LEU A 92 13.91 -10.47 -1.14
C LEU A 92 13.18 -11.74 -1.58
N LYS A 93 13.91 -12.86 -1.76
CA LYS A 93 13.28 -14.16 -2.05
C LYS A 93 12.46 -14.66 -0.88
N ILE A 94 13.01 -14.53 0.34
CA ILE A 94 12.33 -14.93 1.56
C ILE A 94 11.07 -14.10 1.77
N ASP A 95 11.17 -12.78 1.63
CA ASP A 95 10.03 -11.86 1.78
C ASP A 95 8.91 -12.16 0.78
N LYS A 96 9.27 -12.41 -0.49
CA LYS A 96 8.31 -12.82 -1.50
C LYS A 96 7.66 -14.16 -1.15
N ALA A 97 8.45 -15.14 -0.74
CA ALA A 97 7.94 -16.46 -0.36
C ALA A 97 6.98 -16.37 0.84
N VAL A 98 7.33 -15.58 1.86
CA VAL A 98 6.47 -15.34 3.03
C VAL A 98 5.17 -14.61 2.63
N ALA A 99 5.27 -13.57 1.80
CA ALA A 99 4.09 -12.84 1.35
C ALA A 99 3.14 -13.70 0.52
N PHE A 100 3.68 -14.58 -0.33
CA PHE A 100 2.87 -15.45 -1.21
C PHE A 100 2.36 -16.72 -0.51
N GLN A 101 2.74 -16.96 0.75
CA GLN A 101 2.02 -17.92 1.60
C GLN A 101 0.57 -17.49 1.86
N ASN A 102 0.28 -16.18 1.76
CA ASN A 102 -1.08 -15.69 1.79
C ASN A 102 -1.66 -15.67 0.36
N PRO A 103 -2.61 -16.55 0.01
CA PRO A 103 -3.21 -16.59 -1.32
C PRO A 103 -3.87 -15.29 -1.73
N GLN A 104 -4.41 -14.53 -0.77
CA GLN A 104 -5.01 -13.22 -1.05
C GLN A 104 -3.99 -12.23 -1.62
N THR A 105 -2.79 -12.17 -1.05
CA THR A 105 -1.72 -11.31 -1.56
C THR A 105 -1.37 -11.67 -2.99
N HIS A 106 -1.24 -12.97 -3.29
CA HIS A 106 -0.92 -13.46 -4.62
C HIS A 106 -2.01 -13.11 -5.65
N VAL A 107 -3.28 -13.33 -5.30
CA VAL A 107 -4.40 -12.98 -6.16
C VAL A 107 -4.47 -11.47 -6.43
N ILE A 108 -4.24 -10.63 -5.42
CA ILE A 108 -4.24 -9.16 -5.58
C ILE A 108 -3.07 -8.69 -6.47
N GLU A 109 -1.88 -9.31 -6.37
CA GLU A 109 -0.76 -9.01 -7.27
C GLU A 109 -1.10 -9.37 -8.72
N ASN A 110 -1.60 -10.57 -8.96
CA ASN A 110 -2.01 -11.03 -10.29
C ASN A 110 -3.17 -10.20 -10.86
N LEU A 111 -4.09 -9.77 -10.01
CA LEU A 111 -5.19 -8.91 -10.39
C LEU A 111 -4.70 -7.56 -10.94
N HIS A 112 -3.72 -6.92 -10.30
CA HIS A 112 -3.15 -5.68 -10.82
C HIS A 112 -2.41 -5.91 -12.14
N ALA A 113 -1.66 -7.00 -12.27
CA ALA A 113 -1.00 -7.36 -13.50
C ALA A 113 -1.99 -7.65 -14.65
N ALA A 114 -3.17 -8.20 -14.35
CA ALA A 114 -4.24 -8.43 -15.33
C ALA A 114 -4.97 -7.12 -15.71
N ALA A 115 -5.28 -6.28 -14.72
CA ALA A 115 -6.09 -5.08 -14.89
C ALA A 115 -5.36 -3.96 -15.64
N TYR A 116 -4.07 -3.77 -15.36
CA TYR A 116 -3.26 -2.69 -15.91
C TYR A 116 -2.21 -3.18 -16.91
N ARG A 117 -1.69 -2.26 -17.75
CA ARG A 117 -0.63 -2.54 -18.72
C ARG A 117 0.70 -1.85 -18.43
N ASN A 118 0.70 -0.89 -17.53
CA ASN A 118 1.87 -0.10 -17.13
C ASN A 118 1.75 0.32 -15.66
N ALA A 119 2.74 1.01 -15.14
CA ALA A 119 2.73 1.57 -13.78
C ALA A 119 2.17 0.62 -12.70
N LEU A 120 0.86 0.64 -12.49
CA LEU A 120 0.16 -0.17 -11.47
C LEU A 120 0.16 -1.69 -11.76
N ALA A 121 0.52 -2.13 -12.98
CA ALA A 121 0.69 -3.56 -13.30
C ALA A 121 1.95 -4.15 -12.68
N ASN A 122 2.89 -3.31 -12.28
CA ASN A 122 4.17 -3.77 -11.75
C ASN A 122 4.00 -4.45 -10.39
N PRO A 123 4.70 -5.58 -10.15
CA PRO A 123 4.61 -6.28 -8.88
C PRO A 123 5.29 -5.49 -7.75
N LEU A 124 4.71 -5.53 -6.55
CA LEU A 124 5.34 -4.99 -5.34
C LEU A 124 6.54 -5.82 -4.88
N TYR A 125 6.57 -7.10 -5.25
CA TYR A 125 7.64 -8.02 -4.89
C TYR A 125 8.61 -8.20 -6.04
N CYS A 126 9.89 -8.31 -5.69
CA CYS A 126 10.95 -8.48 -6.70
C CYS A 126 10.73 -9.71 -7.58
N PRO A 127 10.71 -9.57 -8.91
CA PRO A 127 10.69 -10.72 -9.82
C PRO A 127 11.99 -11.53 -9.71
N ASP A 128 11.86 -12.86 -9.74
CA ASP A 128 13.02 -13.77 -9.52
C ASP A 128 14.18 -13.54 -10.48
N TYR A 129 13.88 -13.18 -11.75
CA TYR A 129 14.89 -12.91 -12.76
C TYR A 129 15.73 -11.64 -12.50
N ARG A 130 15.28 -10.76 -11.59
CA ARG A 130 15.98 -9.53 -11.19
C ARG A 130 16.81 -9.69 -9.93
N ILE A 131 16.49 -10.67 -9.09
CA ILE A 131 17.23 -10.94 -7.86
C ILE A 131 18.68 -11.32 -8.21
N GLY A 132 19.64 -10.65 -7.60
CA GLY A 132 21.06 -10.80 -7.88
C GLY A 132 21.59 -9.87 -8.98
N LYS A 133 20.74 -9.10 -9.64
CA LYS A 133 21.14 -8.21 -10.75
C LYS A 133 21.02 -6.72 -10.42
N VAL A 134 20.48 -6.38 -9.26
CA VAL A 134 20.35 -4.97 -8.85
C VAL A 134 21.68 -4.47 -8.34
N THR A 135 22.10 -3.32 -8.85
CA THR A 135 23.38 -2.69 -8.52
C THR A 135 23.21 -1.48 -7.61
N SER A 136 24.27 -1.13 -6.89
CA SER A 136 24.33 0.09 -6.10
C SER A 136 24.09 1.35 -6.94
N GLU A 137 24.61 1.37 -8.15
CA GLU A 137 24.48 2.47 -9.10
C GLU A 137 23.00 2.68 -9.53
N GLU A 138 22.24 1.59 -9.73
CA GLU A 138 20.81 1.68 -10.02
C GLU A 138 20.03 2.27 -8.86
N LEU A 139 20.36 1.91 -7.61
CA LEU A 139 19.73 2.47 -6.41
C LEU A 139 20.04 3.96 -6.24
N HIS A 140 21.30 4.37 -6.43
CA HIS A 140 21.68 5.78 -6.41
C HIS A 140 20.95 6.57 -7.49
N TYR A 141 20.89 6.06 -8.72
CA TYR A 141 20.16 6.69 -9.82
C TYR A 141 18.68 6.84 -9.48
N PHE A 142 18.07 5.81 -8.90
CA PHE A 142 16.67 5.84 -8.47
C PHE A 142 16.41 6.95 -7.44
N VAL A 143 17.16 6.96 -6.34
CA VAL A 143 17.00 7.97 -5.28
C VAL A 143 17.23 9.38 -5.83
N GLN A 144 18.25 9.58 -6.67
CA GLN A 144 18.54 10.87 -7.28
C GLN A 144 17.40 11.43 -8.14
N ASN A 145 16.62 10.57 -8.77
CA ASN A 145 15.57 10.99 -9.70
C ASN A 145 14.17 11.01 -9.07
N HIS A 146 13.95 10.27 -7.98
CA HIS A 146 12.63 10.15 -7.37
C HIS A 146 12.53 10.81 -5.98
N PHE A 147 13.63 10.96 -5.24
CA PHE A 147 13.65 11.60 -3.93
C PHE A 147 14.02 13.07 -4.06
N THR A 148 13.07 13.88 -4.46
CA THR A 148 13.23 15.33 -4.64
C THR A 148 12.32 16.10 -3.70
N SER A 149 12.66 17.34 -3.38
CA SER A 149 11.90 18.18 -2.46
C SER A 149 10.44 18.38 -2.86
N ALA A 150 10.14 18.41 -4.17
CA ALA A 150 8.78 18.54 -4.67
C ALA A 150 7.91 17.28 -4.50
N ARG A 151 8.53 16.13 -4.18
CA ARG A 151 7.85 14.84 -4.06
C ARG A 151 7.86 14.26 -2.65
N MET A 152 8.33 15.02 -1.68
CA MET A 152 8.42 14.55 -0.30
C MET A 152 7.57 15.43 0.61
N ALA A 153 6.88 14.78 1.55
CA ALA A 153 6.13 15.43 2.60
C ALA A 153 6.59 14.90 3.95
N LEU A 154 6.85 15.76 4.89
CA LEU A 154 7.15 15.43 6.27
C LEU A 154 5.89 15.66 7.11
N ILE A 155 5.45 14.62 7.79
CA ILE A 155 4.24 14.64 8.61
C ILE A 155 4.62 14.24 10.03
N GLY A 156 4.19 15.02 11.02
CA GLY A 156 4.40 14.72 12.44
C GLY A 156 3.07 14.64 13.18
N LEU A 157 2.89 13.58 13.94
CA LEU A 157 1.78 13.40 14.88
C LEU A 157 2.34 13.52 16.30
N GLY A 158 1.69 14.33 17.13
CA GLY A 158 2.14 14.57 18.51
C GLY A 158 3.27 15.61 18.68
N VAL A 159 3.79 16.17 17.58
CA VAL A 159 4.79 17.23 17.55
C VAL A 159 4.16 18.55 17.13
N SER A 160 4.57 19.66 17.74
CA SER A 160 4.14 20.99 17.30
C SER A 160 4.78 21.35 15.96
N HIS A 161 4.01 21.98 15.07
CA HIS A 161 4.50 22.35 13.74
C HIS A 161 5.78 23.22 13.75
N PRO A 162 5.94 24.23 14.64
CA PRO A 162 7.18 25.02 14.70
C PRO A 162 8.42 24.17 15.02
N VAL A 163 8.31 23.21 15.95
CA VAL A 163 9.42 22.31 16.30
C VAL A 163 9.75 21.39 15.12
N LEU A 164 8.75 20.78 14.51
CA LEU A 164 8.93 19.93 13.33
C LEU A 164 9.61 20.69 12.19
N LYS A 165 9.18 21.93 11.93
CA LYS A 165 9.75 22.80 10.91
C LYS A 165 11.20 23.13 11.21
N GLN A 166 11.52 23.55 12.44
CA GLN A 166 12.87 23.90 12.86
C GLN A 166 13.85 22.73 12.71
N VAL A 167 13.45 21.55 13.17
CA VAL A 167 14.28 20.35 13.06
C VAL A 167 14.44 19.93 11.60
N ALA A 168 13.37 20.00 10.81
CA ALA A 168 13.43 19.70 9.38
C ALA A 168 14.38 20.65 8.64
N GLU A 169 14.32 21.95 8.87
CA GLU A 169 15.22 22.95 8.25
C GLU A 169 16.68 22.71 8.60
N GLN A 170 16.97 22.21 9.80
CA GLN A 170 18.31 21.91 10.24
C GLN A 170 18.95 20.71 9.52
N PHE A 171 18.18 19.66 9.26
CA PHE A 171 18.69 18.38 8.75
C PHE A 171 18.31 18.11 7.28
N LEU A 172 17.36 18.84 6.71
CA LEU A 172 16.81 18.56 5.39
C LEU A 172 17.66 19.20 4.30
N ASN A 173 18.62 18.44 3.79
CA ASN A 173 19.43 18.83 2.64
C ASN A 173 18.99 18.02 1.41
N MET A 174 17.95 18.50 0.75
CA MET A 174 17.34 17.78 -0.37
C MET A 174 17.64 18.41 -1.72
N ARG A 175 17.73 17.55 -2.73
CA ARG A 175 17.82 17.98 -4.12
C ARG A 175 16.50 18.65 -4.54
N GLY A 176 16.58 19.86 -5.07
CA GLY A 176 15.45 20.54 -5.68
C GLY A 176 15.05 19.90 -7.02
N GLY A 177 13.79 20.08 -7.42
CA GLY A 177 13.28 19.67 -8.72
C GLY A 177 12.02 18.80 -8.62
N LEU A 178 11.34 18.67 -9.76
CA LEU A 178 10.10 17.89 -9.88
C LEU A 178 10.34 16.37 -9.96
N GLY A 179 11.60 15.93 -10.22
CA GLY A 179 11.92 14.54 -10.46
C GLY A 179 11.33 13.98 -11.77
N LEU A 180 11.45 12.69 -11.98
CA LEU A 180 10.87 12.01 -13.15
C LEU A 180 9.41 11.63 -12.85
N SER A 181 8.47 12.07 -13.70
CA SER A 181 7.07 11.62 -13.60
C SER A 181 6.94 10.18 -14.10
N GLY A 182 6.14 9.38 -13.41
CA GLY A 182 5.75 8.04 -13.86
C GLY A 182 4.78 8.07 -15.04
N ALA A 183 4.63 6.94 -15.73
CA ALA A 183 3.59 6.78 -16.74
C ALA A 183 2.22 6.67 -16.06
N LYS A 184 1.19 7.29 -16.65
CA LYS A 184 -0.18 7.17 -16.15
C LYS A 184 -0.66 5.72 -16.22
N ALA A 185 -1.44 5.32 -15.23
CA ALA A 185 -2.07 4.02 -15.22
C ALA A 185 -3.01 3.84 -16.43
N ASN A 186 -2.95 2.66 -17.03
CA ASN A 186 -3.78 2.33 -18.19
C ASN A 186 -4.55 1.04 -17.89
N TYR A 187 -5.80 1.21 -17.46
CA TYR A 187 -6.71 0.10 -17.23
C TYR A 187 -7.16 -0.50 -18.55
N ARG A 188 -7.05 -1.81 -18.68
CA ARG A 188 -7.51 -2.55 -19.87
C ARG A 188 -8.30 -3.81 -19.54
N GLY A 189 -8.28 -4.19 -18.29
CA GLY A 189 -8.81 -5.48 -17.89
C GLY A 189 -7.97 -6.65 -18.44
N GLY A 190 -8.31 -7.83 -18.02
CA GLY A 190 -7.64 -9.07 -18.41
C GLY A 190 -8.02 -10.18 -17.46
N GLU A 191 -7.48 -11.36 -17.71
CA GLU A 191 -7.69 -12.54 -16.88
C GLU A 191 -6.38 -13.27 -16.68
N ILE A 192 -6.11 -13.66 -15.43
CA ILE A 192 -5.01 -14.54 -15.06
C ILE A 192 -5.60 -15.69 -14.24
N ARG A 193 -5.27 -16.92 -14.62
CA ARG A 193 -5.64 -18.13 -13.88
C ARG A 193 -4.36 -18.88 -13.55
N GLU A 194 -4.24 -19.25 -12.29
CA GLU A 194 -3.16 -20.09 -11.81
C GLU A 194 -3.73 -21.29 -11.08
N GLN A 195 -3.17 -22.45 -11.32
CA GLN A 195 -3.51 -23.67 -10.60
C GLN A 195 -2.49 -23.89 -9.50
N ASN A 196 -2.96 -23.88 -8.27
CA ASN A 196 -2.18 -24.32 -7.11
C ASN A 196 -2.76 -25.64 -6.59
N GLY A 197 -2.02 -26.33 -5.73
CA GLY A 197 -2.47 -27.60 -5.10
C GLY A 197 -3.43 -27.41 -3.91
N ASP A 198 -4.01 -26.22 -3.75
CA ASP A 198 -4.86 -25.90 -2.61
C ASP A 198 -6.30 -26.40 -2.82
N SER A 199 -6.99 -26.73 -1.74
CA SER A 199 -8.39 -27.16 -1.74
C SER A 199 -9.38 -26.00 -1.93
N LEU A 200 -8.93 -24.77 -1.66
CA LEU A 200 -9.71 -23.55 -1.75
C LEU A 200 -9.40 -22.79 -3.05
N VAL A 201 -10.44 -22.26 -3.65
CA VAL A 201 -10.36 -21.35 -4.79
C VAL A 201 -10.47 -19.93 -4.30
N HIS A 202 -9.45 -19.14 -4.61
CA HIS A 202 -9.39 -17.72 -4.37
C HIS A 202 -9.63 -17.00 -5.69
N ALA A 203 -10.69 -16.22 -5.79
CA ALA A 203 -10.99 -15.48 -7.00
C ALA A 203 -11.28 -14.01 -6.69
N ALA A 204 -10.82 -13.13 -7.56
CA ALA A 204 -11.12 -11.72 -7.51
C ALA A 204 -11.59 -11.23 -8.88
N PHE A 205 -12.63 -10.42 -8.92
CA PHE A 205 -13.06 -9.75 -10.14
C PHE A 205 -13.25 -8.26 -9.87
N VAL A 206 -12.78 -7.45 -10.80
CA VAL A 206 -12.69 -6.00 -10.64
C VAL A 206 -13.19 -5.26 -11.87
N ALA A 207 -13.60 -4.03 -11.62
CA ALA A 207 -13.83 -3.01 -12.64
C ALA A 207 -13.00 -1.77 -12.29
N GLU A 208 -12.75 -0.93 -13.29
CA GLU A 208 -12.16 0.38 -13.06
C GLU A 208 -13.07 1.21 -12.16
N SER A 209 -12.48 1.92 -11.21
CA SER A 209 -13.16 2.82 -10.30
C SER A 209 -12.54 4.22 -10.33
N ALA A 210 -12.89 5.03 -9.37
CA ALA A 210 -12.54 6.44 -9.36
C ALA A 210 -11.15 6.72 -8.75
N VAL A 211 -10.56 7.80 -9.19
CA VAL A 211 -9.30 8.37 -8.71
C VAL A 211 -9.41 8.80 -7.26
N ALA A 212 -8.34 8.60 -6.48
CA ALA A 212 -8.28 9.03 -5.09
C ALA A 212 -8.57 10.53 -4.94
N GLY A 213 -9.31 10.90 -3.89
CA GLY A 213 -9.70 12.28 -3.63
C GLY A 213 -10.92 12.78 -4.40
N SER A 214 -11.45 12.03 -5.37
CA SER A 214 -12.68 12.38 -6.08
C SER A 214 -13.94 12.07 -5.26
N ALA A 215 -15.04 12.73 -5.61
CA ALA A 215 -16.35 12.47 -4.98
C ALA A 215 -16.83 11.04 -5.27
N GLU A 216 -16.53 10.54 -6.46
CA GLU A 216 -16.85 9.18 -6.90
C GLU A 216 -16.06 8.13 -6.06
N ALA A 217 -14.80 8.37 -5.72
CA ALA A 217 -14.03 7.47 -4.85
C ALA A 217 -14.68 7.34 -3.47
N ASN A 218 -15.26 8.44 -2.95
CA ASN A 218 -16.04 8.41 -1.73
C ASN A 218 -17.31 7.57 -1.87
N ALA A 219 -17.99 7.66 -3.02
CA ALA A 219 -19.17 6.84 -3.31
C ALA A 219 -18.81 5.34 -3.39
N PHE A 220 -17.72 4.98 -4.07
CA PHE A 220 -17.22 3.61 -4.11
C PHE A 220 -16.83 3.07 -2.72
N SER A 221 -16.26 3.92 -1.86
CA SER A 221 -15.98 3.53 -0.46
C SER A 221 -17.27 3.25 0.33
N VAL A 222 -18.33 4.02 0.13
CA VAL A 222 -19.64 3.72 0.75
C VAL A 222 -20.21 2.44 0.17
N LEU A 223 -20.14 2.24 -1.17
CA LEU A 223 -20.62 1.04 -1.84
C LEU A 223 -19.91 -0.22 -1.33
N GLN A 224 -18.60 -0.14 -1.07
CA GLN A 224 -17.84 -1.22 -0.45
C GLN A 224 -18.46 -1.66 0.89
N HIS A 225 -18.86 -0.71 1.74
CA HIS A 225 -19.50 -1.01 3.02
C HIS A 225 -20.92 -1.54 2.87
N VAL A 226 -21.68 -1.09 1.86
CA VAL A 226 -23.01 -1.64 1.52
C VAL A 226 -22.91 -3.08 1.11
N LEU A 227 -21.97 -3.41 0.21
CA LEU A 227 -21.74 -4.76 -0.28
C LEU A 227 -21.20 -5.68 0.81
N GLY A 228 -20.28 -5.16 1.64
CA GLY A 228 -19.63 -5.86 2.74
C GLY A 228 -18.12 -5.74 2.65
N ALA A 229 -17.54 -4.88 3.49
CA ALA A 229 -16.11 -4.64 3.58
C ALA A 229 -15.46 -5.61 4.56
N GLY A 230 -14.87 -6.69 4.06
CA GLY A 230 -14.02 -7.60 4.80
C GLY A 230 -14.73 -8.77 5.50
N PRO A 231 -13.93 -9.69 6.04
CA PRO A 231 -14.44 -10.88 6.69
C PRO A 231 -15.05 -10.51 8.05
N HIS A 232 -16.34 -10.44 8.12
CA HIS A 232 -17.08 -10.21 9.36
C HIS A 232 -17.52 -11.53 9.99
N VAL A 233 -16.63 -12.48 10.13
CA VAL A 233 -16.96 -13.75 10.75
C VAL A 233 -16.72 -13.69 12.26
N LYS A 234 -17.64 -13.05 12.98
CA LYS A 234 -17.95 -13.52 14.33
C LYS A 234 -19.01 -14.61 14.20
N ARG A 235 -18.70 -15.83 14.63
CA ARG A 235 -19.71 -16.89 14.76
C ARG A 235 -20.94 -16.36 15.48
N GLY A 236 -22.10 -16.45 14.83
CA GLY A 236 -23.39 -16.01 15.39
C GLY A 236 -23.77 -14.54 15.17
N SER A 237 -23.03 -13.76 14.38
CA SER A 237 -23.51 -12.45 13.94
C SER A 237 -24.40 -12.60 12.71
N ASN A 238 -25.63 -12.06 12.75
CA ASN A 238 -26.42 -11.83 11.55
C ASN A 238 -25.65 -10.88 10.65
N THR A 239 -25.01 -11.40 9.60
CA THR A 239 -24.29 -10.57 8.65
C THR A 239 -25.30 -9.77 7.84
N THR A 240 -25.21 -8.47 7.90
CA THR A 240 -26.04 -7.53 7.13
C THR A 240 -25.49 -7.30 5.72
N SER A 241 -24.37 -7.92 5.38
CA SER A 241 -23.70 -7.81 4.08
C SER A 241 -24.57 -8.39 2.96
N HIS A 242 -24.88 -7.57 1.98
CA HIS A 242 -25.66 -7.97 0.80
C HIS A 242 -24.99 -9.09 0.01
N LEU A 243 -23.67 -9.05 -0.16
CA LEU A 243 -22.91 -10.12 -0.83
C LEU A 243 -23.03 -11.44 -0.08
N HIS A 244 -22.81 -11.43 1.22
CA HIS A 244 -22.89 -12.65 2.02
C HIS A 244 -24.26 -13.28 1.97
N GLN A 245 -25.34 -12.49 2.10
CA GLN A 245 -26.70 -12.97 2.03
C GLN A 245 -27.04 -13.59 0.65
N ALA A 246 -26.56 -12.96 -0.43
CA ALA A 246 -26.79 -13.47 -1.79
C ALA A 246 -26.06 -14.80 -2.04
N VAL A 247 -24.81 -14.90 -1.60
CA VAL A 247 -24.02 -16.13 -1.75
C VAL A 247 -24.52 -17.24 -0.83
N ALA A 248 -24.93 -16.92 0.41
CA ALA A 248 -25.51 -17.91 1.34
C ALA A 248 -26.80 -18.56 0.82
N LYS A 249 -27.54 -17.88 -0.06
CA LYS A 249 -28.72 -18.47 -0.76
C LYS A 249 -28.31 -19.41 -1.90
N ALA A 250 -27.12 -19.22 -2.48
CA ALA A 250 -26.66 -19.97 -3.64
C ALA A 250 -25.88 -21.25 -3.29
N THR A 251 -25.25 -21.30 -2.11
CA THR A 251 -24.45 -22.46 -1.69
C THR A 251 -24.59 -22.74 -0.20
N GLN A 252 -24.50 -24.03 0.14
CA GLN A 252 -24.43 -24.51 1.52
C GLN A 252 -22.99 -24.80 1.97
N GLN A 253 -22.02 -24.72 1.04
CA GLN A 253 -20.62 -24.94 1.32
C GLN A 253 -19.99 -23.70 2.01
N PRO A 254 -18.93 -23.87 2.81
CA PRO A 254 -18.22 -22.77 3.40
C PRO A 254 -17.68 -21.82 2.32
N PHE A 255 -17.88 -20.53 2.51
CA PHE A 255 -17.39 -19.49 1.63
C PHE A 255 -17.05 -18.22 2.42
N ASP A 256 -16.23 -17.37 1.83
CA ASP A 256 -16.08 -15.98 2.23
C ASP A 256 -16.20 -15.07 1.01
N VAL A 257 -16.77 -13.88 1.21
CA VAL A 257 -16.95 -12.89 0.16
C VAL A 257 -16.82 -11.49 0.73
N SER A 258 -15.99 -10.68 0.10
CA SER A 258 -15.76 -9.30 0.52
C SER A 258 -15.62 -8.36 -0.67
N ALA A 259 -16.09 -7.13 -0.52
CA ALA A 259 -15.84 -6.06 -1.46
C ALA A 259 -14.60 -5.27 -1.04
N PHE A 260 -13.78 -4.89 -2.01
CA PHE A 260 -12.63 -4.02 -1.78
C PHE A 260 -12.61 -2.86 -2.76
N ASN A 261 -11.99 -1.76 -2.34
CA ASN A 261 -11.78 -0.57 -3.13
C ASN A 261 -10.32 -0.13 -3.00
N ALA A 262 -9.62 0.00 -4.11
CA ALA A 262 -8.27 0.51 -4.18
C ALA A 262 -8.26 1.74 -5.09
N SER A 263 -8.16 2.92 -4.50
CA SER A 263 -8.08 4.18 -5.25
C SER A 263 -6.63 4.64 -5.32
N TYR A 264 -6.18 4.95 -6.53
CA TYR A 264 -4.85 5.45 -6.86
C TYR A 264 -4.93 6.91 -7.31
N SER A 265 -3.79 7.55 -7.50
CA SER A 265 -3.73 8.96 -7.89
C SER A 265 -4.30 9.26 -9.27
N ASP A 266 -4.29 8.30 -10.18
CA ASP A 266 -4.72 8.45 -11.59
C ASP A 266 -5.71 7.38 -12.07
N SER A 267 -6.04 6.39 -11.24
CA SER A 267 -7.00 5.32 -11.54
C SER A 267 -7.56 4.72 -10.25
N GLY A 268 -8.37 3.69 -10.34
CA GLY A 268 -8.86 2.92 -9.21
C GLY A 268 -9.40 1.57 -9.62
N LEU A 269 -9.48 0.67 -8.66
CA LEU A 269 -10.08 -0.65 -8.80
C LEU A 269 -11.16 -0.85 -7.74
N PHE A 270 -12.34 -1.22 -8.18
CA PHE A 270 -13.40 -1.70 -7.31
C PHE A 270 -13.70 -3.15 -7.63
N GLY A 271 -13.70 -4.01 -6.62
CA GLY A 271 -13.86 -5.42 -6.87
C GLY A 271 -14.41 -6.22 -5.71
N ILE A 272 -14.60 -7.49 -6.00
CA ILE A 272 -15.05 -8.48 -5.05
C ILE A 272 -14.03 -9.61 -5.01
N TYR A 273 -13.69 -10.00 -3.81
CA TYR A 273 -12.84 -11.13 -3.52
C TYR A 273 -13.67 -12.27 -2.92
N THR A 274 -13.49 -13.47 -3.42
CA THR A 274 -14.24 -14.66 -3.00
C THR A 274 -13.28 -15.79 -2.64
N ILE A 275 -13.63 -16.51 -1.58
CA ILE A 275 -12.97 -17.75 -1.16
C ILE A 275 -14.03 -18.82 -1.10
N SER A 276 -13.80 -19.96 -1.72
CA SER A 276 -14.75 -21.08 -1.72
C SER A 276 -14.07 -22.41 -2.02
N GLN A 277 -14.77 -23.49 -1.76
CA GLN A 277 -14.33 -24.80 -2.22
C GLN A 277 -14.45 -24.88 -3.77
N ALA A 278 -13.59 -25.66 -4.40
CA ALA A 278 -13.53 -25.80 -5.85
C ALA A 278 -14.87 -26.18 -6.49
N THR A 279 -15.64 -27.03 -5.82
CA THR A 279 -16.96 -27.49 -6.29
C THR A 279 -18.02 -26.38 -6.30
N ALA A 280 -17.94 -25.42 -5.40
CA ALA A 280 -18.91 -24.34 -5.26
C ALA A 280 -18.45 -23.02 -5.89
N ALA A 281 -17.20 -22.92 -6.36
CA ALA A 281 -16.59 -21.67 -6.82
C ALA A 281 -17.41 -20.97 -7.92
N GLY A 282 -17.92 -21.72 -8.89
CA GLY A 282 -18.74 -21.18 -9.97
C GLY A 282 -20.04 -20.53 -9.48
N ASP A 283 -20.70 -21.14 -8.51
CA ASP A 283 -21.98 -20.64 -7.98
C ASP A 283 -21.76 -19.42 -7.07
N VAL A 284 -20.68 -19.43 -6.26
CA VAL A 284 -20.28 -18.29 -5.42
C VAL A 284 -19.98 -17.07 -6.29
N ILE A 285 -19.15 -17.22 -7.33
CA ILE A 285 -18.78 -16.12 -8.23
C ILE A 285 -20.02 -15.58 -8.97
N LYS A 286 -20.88 -16.46 -9.49
CA LYS A 286 -22.12 -16.05 -10.18
C LYS A 286 -23.08 -15.30 -9.24
N ALA A 287 -23.25 -15.79 -8.01
CA ALA A 287 -24.12 -15.16 -7.02
C ALA A 287 -23.59 -13.77 -6.63
N ALA A 288 -22.29 -13.64 -6.38
CA ALA A 288 -21.66 -12.38 -6.08
C ALA A 288 -21.77 -11.38 -7.24
N TYR A 289 -21.52 -11.81 -8.48
CA TYR A 289 -21.65 -10.97 -9.66
C TYR A 289 -23.12 -10.51 -9.87
N ASN A 290 -24.09 -11.41 -9.74
CA ASN A 290 -25.50 -11.07 -9.85
C ASN A 290 -25.95 -10.07 -8.79
N GLN A 291 -25.42 -10.17 -7.57
CA GLN A 291 -25.73 -9.21 -6.51
C GLN A 291 -25.20 -7.81 -6.84
N VAL A 292 -23.99 -7.69 -7.38
CA VAL A 292 -23.47 -6.41 -7.87
C VAL A 292 -24.36 -5.84 -8.97
N LYS A 293 -24.76 -6.67 -9.94
CA LYS A 293 -25.65 -6.26 -11.02
C LYS A 293 -27.00 -5.77 -10.49
N THR A 294 -27.57 -6.44 -9.49
CA THR A 294 -28.84 -6.04 -8.86
C THR A 294 -28.71 -4.67 -8.19
N ILE A 295 -27.60 -4.42 -7.49
CA ILE A 295 -27.33 -3.11 -6.88
C ILE A 295 -27.11 -2.03 -7.95
N ALA A 296 -26.40 -2.34 -9.02
CA ALA A 296 -26.19 -1.42 -10.15
C ALA A 296 -27.49 -1.01 -10.86
N GLN A 297 -28.53 -1.85 -10.79
CA GLN A 297 -29.88 -1.55 -11.29
C GLN A 297 -30.70 -0.64 -10.37
N GLY A 298 -30.14 -0.18 -9.27
CA GLY A 298 -30.79 0.73 -8.33
C GLY A 298 -31.56 0.06 -7.19
N ASN A 299 -31.49 -1.26 -7.06
CA ASN A 299 -32.13 -2.01 -5.97
C ASN A 299 -31.35 -1.86 -4.64
N LEU A 300 -31.31 -0.64 -4.14
CA LEU A 300 -30.62 -0.30 -2.89
C LEU A 300 -31.55 0.55 -2.01
N SER A 301 -31.67 0.17 -0.74
CA SER A 301 -32.49 0.94 0.19
C SER A 301 -31.73 2.14 0.76
N ASN A 302 -32.42 3.23 1.02
CA ASN A 302 -31.81 4.39 1.69
C ASN A 302 -31.30 4.06 3.10
N THR A 303 -31.92 3.09 3.76
CA THR A 303 -31.49 2.63 5.09
C THR A 303 -30.12 1.95 5.03
N ASP A 304 -29.87 1.14 4.01
CA ASP A 304 -28.57 0.46 3.81
C ASP A 304 -27.46 1.47 3.52
N VAL A 305 -27.75 2.47 2.68
CA VAL A 305 -26.80 3.56 2.39
C VAL A 305 -26.46 4.36 3.66
N GLN A 306 -27.44 4.67 4.49
CA GLN A 306 -27.21 5.41 5.75
C GLN A 306 -26.41 4.55 6.74
N ALA A 307 -26.71 3.25 6.83
CA ALA A 307 -25.95 2.32 7.67
C ALA A 307 -24.48 2.24 7.20
N ALA A 308 -24.24 2.11 5.90
CA ALA A 308 -22.89 2.08 5.33
C ALA A 308 -22.11 3.39 5.55
N LYS A 309 -22.77 4.55 5.42
CA LYS A 309 -22.15 5.86 5.74
C LYS A 309 -21.72 5.92 7.20
N ARG A 310 -22.55 5.45 8.13
CA ARG A 310 -22.21 5.40 9.56
C ARG A 310 -21.05 4.45 9.83
N GLN A 311 -21.06 3.25 9.23
CA GLN A 311 -19.95 2.29 9.36
C GLN A 311 -18.63 2.88 8.86
N ARG A 312 -18.62 3.55 7.70
CA ARG A 312 -17.45 4.23 7.19
C ARG A 312 -16.94 5.32 8.12
N SER A 313 -17.83 6.16 8.64
CA SER A 313 -17.46 7.21 9.60
C SER A 313 -16.86 6.63 10.88
N LEU A 314 -17.42 5.54 11.39
CA LEU A 314 -16.88 4.83 12.56
C LEU A 314 -15.51 4.19 12.25
N PHE A 315 -15.33 3.63 11.07
CA PHE A 315 -14.04 3.08 10.64
C PHE A 315 -12.97 4.17 10.58
N LEU A 316 -13.27 5.31 9.96
CA LEU A 316 -12.35 6.45 9.89
C LEU A 316 -12.04 7.01 11.29
N ALA A 317 -13.05 7.19 12.12
CA ALA A 317 -12.86 7.62 13.50
C ALA A 317 -11.98 6.63 14.29
N ARG A 318 -12.24 5.32 14.17
CA ARG A 318 -11.45 4.30 14.85
C ARG A 318 -9.99 4.30 14.40
N SER A 319 -9.71 4.46 13.11
CA SER A 319 -8.35 4.56 12.60
C SER A 319 -7.61 5.79 13.13
N GLN A 320 -8.32 6.92 13.28
CA GLN A 320 -7.78 8.13 13.90
C GLN A 320 -7.51 7.92 15.41
N TRP A 321 -8.44 7.27 16.14
CA TRP A 321 -8.28 6.97 17.56
C TRP A 321 -7.12 6.01 17.85
N GLN A 322 -6.92 5.00 17.03
CA GLN A 322 -5.78 4.10 17.17
C GLN A 322 -4.43 4.80 17.00
N GLN A 323 -4.39 5.90 16.25
CA GLN A 323 -3.18 6.73 16.10
C GLN A 323 -2.97 7.71 17.27
N VAL A 324 -4.01 8.04 18.03
CA VAL A 324 -3.96 9.03 19.13
C VAL A 324 -3.69 8.38 20.50
N GLU A 325 -4.03 7.11 20.71
CA GLU A 325 -3.81 6.42 21.98
C GLU A 325 -2.36 6.03 22.27
N ILE A 326 -1.48 6.11 21.29
CA ILE A 326 -0.06 5.85 21.49
C ILE A 326 0.59 7.19 21.85
N TRP A 327 1.19 7.27 23.03
CA TRP A 327 2.00 8.41 23.51
C TRP A 327 3.25 8.65 22.67
N ASP A 328 3.37 7.96 21.56
CA ASP A 328 4.48 7.95 20.65
C ASP A 328 4.29 8.96 19.52
N ILE A 329 5.38 9.59 19.10
CA ILE A 329 5.39 10.50 17.96
C ILE A 329 5.62 9.68 16.71
N HIS A 330 4.68 9.79 15.75
CA HIS A 330 4.86 9.24 14.42
C HIS A 330 5.37 10.33 13.48
N LEU A 331 6.56 10.12 12.95
CA LEU A 331 7.13 10.93 11.88
C LEU A 331 7.06 10.14 10.60
N LEU A 332 6.34 10.67 9.63
CA LEU A 332 6.13 10.03 8.34
C LEU A 332 6.77 10.88 7.24
N LEU A 333 7.72 10.33 6.53
CA LEU A 333 8.24 10.90 5.30
C LEU A 333 7.67 10.13 4.12
N MET A 334 6.86 10.77 3.29
CA MET A 334 6.29 10.18 2.09
C MET A 334 7.01 10.69 0.85
N SER A 335 7.44 9.77 -0.01
CA SER A 335 7.84 10.08 -1.38
C SER A 335 6.67 9.73 -2.30
N CYS A 336 6.05 10.76 -2.89
CA CYS A 336 4.94 10.58 -3.82
C CYS A 336 5.45 10.49 -5.25
N ASN A 337 4.97 9.51 -6.00
CA ASN A 337 5.34 9.31 -7.41
C ASN A 337 4.47 10.11 -8.38
N THR A 338 3.49 10.86 -7.88
CA THR A 338 2.50 11.59 -8.68
C THR A 338 2.31 13.03 -8.24
N ASP A 339 1.93 13.90 -9.18
CA ASP A 339 1.64 15.34 -9.00
C ASP A 339 0.35 15.60 -8.18
N ALA A 340 0.09 14.84 -7.13
CA ALA A 340 -1.05 15.09 -6.26
C ALA A 340 -0.78 16.36 -5.42
N HIS A 341 -1.29 17.49 -5.85
CA HIS A 341 -1.42 18.68 -5.04
C HIS A 341 -2.28 18.35 -3.80
N ILE A 342 -1.65 18.24 -2.65
CA ILE A 342 -2.36 18.29 -1.37
C ILE A 342 -2.67 19.77 -1.12
N THR A 343 -3.83 20.23 -1.56
CA THR A 343 -4.37 21.51 -1.11
C THR A 343 -4.83 21.31 0.32
N GLY A 344 -4.00 21.76 1.26
CA GLY A 344 -4.41 21.94 2.64
C GLY A 344 -5.28 23.19 2.72
N GLU A 345 -6.57 23.02 2.81
CA GLU A 345 -7.45 24.05 3.36
C GLU A 345 -7.61 23.79 4.86
N SER A 346 -7.43 24.86 5.60
CA SER A 346 -7.52 25.10 7.05
C SER A 346 -8.77 24.55 7.72
#